data_a1e4e64fe767c23038598a83c00801d6
#
_entry.id   a1e4e64fe767c23038598a83c00801d6
#
_cell.length_a   1.000
_cell.length_b   1.000
_cell.length_c   1.000
_cell.angle_alpha   90.00
_cell.angle_beta   90.00
_cell.angle_gamma   90.00
#
_symmetry.space_group_name_H-M   'P 1'
#
loop_
_entity.id
_entity.type
_entity.pdbx_description
1 polymer ?
#
loop_
_entity_poly.entity_id
_entity_poly.type
_entity_poly.pdbx_seq_one_letter_code
_entity_poly.pdbx_strand_id
1 'polypeptide(L)'
;MEFEGKGWKDGKFWLIEVSSLNLMTQGKSRKDAIRMIKDAAIGLIECYFELEMKKGFQVKVIDYKKNSFGITSNDNKLLLALSLRRQREKSGSTVREAAHRLGSDSPNAYTQYEKGRIRISLEQYEKLIHAVNPKQTPILRVV
;
A
#
# COMPACT_ATOMS: atom_id res chain seq x y z
N MET A 1 -5.82 -11.57 -0.95
CA MET A 1 -4.63 -10.78 -1.36
C MET A 1 -4.08 -10.03 -0.17
N GLU A 2 -2.78 -10.04 -0.02
CA GLU A 2 -2.09 -9.24 0.98
C GLU A 2 -0.74 -8.75 0.45
N PHE A 3 -0.28 -7.62 0.95
CA PHE A 3 1.07 -7.14 0.68
C PHE A 3 2.06 -7.78 1.64
N GLU A 4 3.23 -8.12 1.13
CA GLU A 4 4.32 -8.66 1.95
C GLU A 4 4.90 -7.57 2.84
N GLY A 5 5.10 -7.92 4.10
CA GLY A 5 5.85 -7.13 5.06
C GLY A 5 7.03 -7.92 5.60
N LYS A 6 8.08 -7.21 5.93
CA LYS A 6 9.27 -7.76 6.59
C LYS A 6 9.51 -7.05 7.91
N GLY A 7 9.93 -7.79 8.90
CA GLY A 7 10.27 -7.24 10.21
C GLY A 7 11.62 -7.73 10.69
N TRP A 8 12.25 -6.92 11.49
CA TRP A 8 13.53 -7.27 12.11
C TRP A 8 13.75 -6.48 13.39
N LYS A 9 14.61 -7.03 14.23
CA LYS A 9 15.01 -6.36 15.46
C LYS A 9 16.25 -5.51 15.20
N ASP A 10 16.20 -4.25 15.61
CA ASP A 10 17.30 -3.31 15.51
C ASP A 10 17.54 -2.68 16.88
N GLY A 11 18.57 -3.18 17.58
CA GLY A 11 18.85 -2.76 18.94
C GLY A 11 17.67 -3.03 19.87
N LYS A 12 17.09 -1.98 20.43
CA LYS A 12 15.94 -2.04 21.36
C LYS A 12 14.59 -2.05 20.64
N PHE A 13 14.58 -1.83 19.33
CA PHE A 13 13.35 -1.65 18.58
C PHE A 13 13.09 -2.80 17.62
N TRP A 14 11.82 -3.03 17.35
CA TRP A 14 11.35 -3.85 16.25
C TRP A 14 10.88 -2.95 15.12
N LEU A 15 11.31 -3.28 13.90
CA LEU A 15 10.88 -2.56 12.70
C LEU A 15 10.04 -3.47 11.83
N ILE A 16 9.02 -2.90 11.19
CA ILE A 16 8.23 -3.57 10.16
C ILE A 16 8.18 -2.66 8.95
N GLU A 17 8.48 -3.22 7.78
CA GLU A 17 8.41 -2.52 6.50
C GLU A 17 7.47 -3.24 5.55
N VAL A 18 6.57 -2.48 4.93
CA VAL A 18 5.74 -2.93 3.81
C VAL A 18 6.14 -2.07 2.61
N SER A 19 7.11 -2.56 1.84
CA SER A 19 7.73 -1.78 0.76
C SER A 19 6.72 -1.40 -0.33
N SER A 20 5.74 -2.24 -0.62
CA SER A 20 4.69 -1.95 -1.60
C SER A 20 3.81 -0.76 -1.22
N LEU A 21 3.72 -0.45 0.06
CA LEU A 21 3.01 0.72 0.58
C LEU A 21 3.96 1.87 0.92
N ASN A 22 5.25 1.69 0.72
CA ASN A 22 6.28 2.63 1.17
C ASN A 22 6.05 3.05 2.62
N LEU A 23 5.89 2.05 3.49
CA LEU A 23 5.50 2.24 4.87
C LEU A 23 6.43 1.45 5.78
N MET A 24 6.96 2.11 6.80
CA MET A 24 7.79 1.49 7.81
C MET A 24 7.45 2.07 9.17
N THR A 25 7.39 1.21 10.17
CA THR A 25 7.18 1.62 11.56
C THR A 25 8.16 0.93 12.47
N GLN A 26 8.30 1.45 13.68
CA GLN A 26 9.05 0.78 14.74
C GLN A 26 8.21 0.73 16.02
N GLY A 27 8.50 -0.28 16.83
CA GLY A 27 7.86 -0.45 18.13
C GLY A 27 8.87 -0.96 19.14
N LYS A 28 8.49 -0.95 20.41
CA LYS A 28 9.33 -1.44 21.52
C LYS A 28 9.37 -2.96 21.58
N SER A 29 8.41 -3.60 20.93
CA SER A 29 8.29 -5.06 20.82
C SER A 29 7.75 -5.40 19.43
N ARG A 30 7.81 -6.69 19.07
CA ARG A 30 7.19 -7.19 17.83
C ARG A 30 5.69 -6.85 17.79
N LYS A 31 4.98 -7.10 18.88
CA LYS A 31 3.54 -6.81 18.98
C LYS A 31 3.25 -5.32 18.83
N ASP A 32 4.07 -4.48 19.43
CA ASP A 32 3.93 -3.04 19.34
C ASP A 32 4.18 -2.55 17.91
N ALA A 33 5.20 -3.08 17.23
CA ALA A 33 5.47 -2.73 15.82
C ALA A 33 4.33 -3.13 14.89
N ILE A 34 3.71 -4.29 15.13
CA ILE A 34 2.51 -4.73 14.39
C ILE A 34 1.35 -3.75 14.58
N ARG A 35 1.10 -3.33 15.81
CA ARG A 35 0.08 -2.32 16.12
C ARG A 35 0.38 -1.00 15.40
N MET A 36 1.64 -0.58 15.42
CA MET A 36 2.06 0.69 14.80
C MET A 36 1.88 0.69 13.29
N ILE A 37 2.22 -0.40 12.60
CA ILE A 37 2.06 -0.46 11.14
C ILE A 37 0.59 -0.50 10.74
N LYS A 38 -0.23 -1.19 11.51
CA LYS A 38 -1.67 -1.22 11.30
C LYS A 38 -2.28 0.19 11.45
N ASP A 39 -1.96 0.88 12.54
CA ASP A 39 -2.45 2.23 12.82
C ASP A 39 -1.98 3.21 11.74
N ALA A 40 -0.73 3.09 11.29
CA ALA A 40 -0.18 3.94 10.23
C ALA A 40 -0.92 3.75 8.91
N ALA A 41 -1.20 2.51 8.53
CA ALA A 41 -1.96 2.22 7.31
C ALA A 41 -3.39 2.76 7.38
N ILE A 42 -4.06 2.56 8.51
CA ILE A 42 -5.42 3.09 8.73
C ILE A 42 -5.41 4.62 8.66
N GLY A 43 -4.45 5.27 9.31
CA GLY A 43 -4.34 6.73 9.31
C GLY A 43 -4.15 7.31 7.91
N LEU A 44 -3.33 6.67 7.07
CA LEU A 44 -3.15 7.09 5.69
C LEU A 44 -4.43 6.91 4.87
N ILE A 45 -5.12 5.79 5.05
CA ILE A 45 -6.39 5.52 4.35
C ILE A 45 -7.46 6.54 4.76
N GLU A 46 -7.58 6.83 6.05
CA GLU A 46 -8.48 7.87 6.53
C GLU A 46 -8.15 9.24 5.93
N CYS A 47 -6.85 9.56 5.84
CA CYS A 47 -6.40 10.83 5.29
C CYS A 47 -6.71 10.97 3.79
N TYR A 48 -6.49 9.91 3.01
CA TYR A 48 -6.57 9.98 1.54
C TYR A 48 -7.92 9.56 0.98
N PHE A 49 -8.64 8.68 1.68
CA PHE A 49 -9.82 7.99 1.15
C PHE A 49 -11.03 8.07 2.08
N GLU A 50 -11.16 9.14 2.85
CA GLU A 50 -12.26 9.30 3.81
C GLU A 50 -13.63 9.10 3.16
N LEU A 51 -13.84 9.67 1.97
CA LEU A 51 -15.12 9.59 1.27
C LEU A 51 -15.43 8.20 0.71
N GLU A 52 -14.40 7.43 0.38
CA GLU A 52 -14.52 6.09 -0.18
C GLU A 52 -14.54 5.01 0.91
N MET A 53 -14.13 5.34 2.12
CA MET A 53 -14.07 4.42 3.24
C MET A 53 -15.48 4.10 3.75
N LYS A 54 -15.82 2.82 3.73
CA LYS A 54 -17.12 2.35 4.23
C LYS A 54 -17.08 2.09 5.72
N LYS A 55 -18.24 2.17 6.37
CA LYS A 55 -18.39 1.77 7.76
C LYS A 55 -17.97 0.31 7.92
N GLY A 56 -17.15 0.03 8.94
CA GLY A 56 -16.64 -1.32 9.17
C GLY A 56 -15.34 -1.63 8.44
N PHE A 57 -14.73 -0.64 7.77
CA PHE A 57 -13.41 -0.82 7.17
C PHE A 57 -12.39 -1.28 8.21
N GLN A 58 -11.62 -2.32 7.87
CA GLN A 58 -10.61 -2.88 8.75
C GLN A 58 -9.35 -3.25 7.99
N VAL A 59 -8.21 -2.99 8.62
CA VAL A 59 -6.90 -3.47 8.18
C VAL A 59 -6.48 -4.61 9.10
N LYS A 60 -5.92 -5.66 8.53
CA LYS A 60 -5.34 -6.79 9.28
C LYS A 60 -3.86 -6.91 8.97
N VAL A 61 -3.09 -7.20 10.00
CA VAL A 61 -1.69 -7.59 9.86
C VAL A 61 -1.57 -9.05 10.30
N ILE A 62 -1.05 -9.89 9.40
CA ILE A 62 -0.84 -11.32 9.66
C ILE A 62 0.61 -11.54 10.04
N ASP A 63 0.84 -12.16 11.18
CA ASP A 63 2.17 -12.52 11.62
C ASP A 63 2.47 -13.96 11.21
N TYR A 64 3.33 -14.13 10.20
CA TYR A 64 3.75 -15.46 9.73
C TYR A 64 4.92 -16.01 10.53
N LYS A 65 5.30 -15.33 11.61
CA LYS A 65 6.47 -15.61 12.43
C LYS A 65 7.79 -15.35 11.68
N LYS A 66 8.90 -15.55 12.37
CA LYS A 66 10.23 -15.14 11.88
C LYS A 66 10.18 -13.67 11.49
N ASN A 67 10.52 -13.30 10.30
CA ASN A 67 10.55 -11.91 9.87
C ASN A 67 9.53 -11.61 8.76
N SER A 68 8.50 -12.42 8.64
CA SER A 68 7.50 -12.32 7.57
C SER A 68 6.14 -11.88 8.11
N PHE A 69 5.57 -10.89 7.44
CA PHE A 69 4.24 -10.35 7.74
C PHE A 69 3.42 -10.20 6.47
N GLY A 70 2.13 -10.13 6.63
CA GLY A 70 1.22 -9.73 5.56
C GLY A 70 0.32 -8.61 6.03
N ILE A 71 -0.02 -7.67 5.15
CA ILE A 71 -1.02 -6.66 5.43
C ILE A 71 -2.14 -6.75 4.40
N THR A 72 -3.37 -6.77 4.89
CA THR A 72 -4.57 -6.87 4.07
C THR A 72 -5.70 -6.05 4.68
N SER A 73 -6.80 -5.94 3.95
CA SER A 73 -7.99 -5.25 4.44
C SER A 73 -9.25 -5.93 3.91
N ASN A 74 -10.39 -5.55 4.47
CA ASN A 74 -11.68 -5.97 3.95
C ASN A 74 -12.16 -5.11 2.75
N ASP A 75 -11.35 -4.14 2.34
CA ASP A 75 -11.56 -3.39 1.10
C ASP A 75 -10.20 -3.18 0.40
N ASN A 76 -9.82 -4.17 -0.41
CA ASN A 76 -8.54 -4.15 -1.12
C ASN A 76 -8.43 -3.04 -2.15
N LYS A 77 -9.54 -2.48 -2.60
CA LYS A 77 -9.53 -1.33 -3.50
C LYS A 77 -8.79 -0.14 -2.88
N LEU A 78 -9.04 0.13 -1.61
CA LEU A 78 -8.37 1.23 -0.90
C LEU A 78 -6.90 0.92 -0.63
N LEU A 79 -6.59 -0.33 -0.31
CA LEU A 79 -5.21 -0.73 -0.05
C LEU A 79 -4.35 -0.67 -1.32
N LEU A 80 -4.90 -1.09 -2.45
CA LEU A 80 -4.23 -0.98 -3.75
C LEU A 80 -4.05 0.49 -4.18
N ALA A 81 -5.08 1.31 -3.97
CA ALA A 81 -4.98 2.75 -4.24
C ALA A 81 -3.92 3.42 -3.39
N LEU A 82 -3.82 3.05 -2.11
CA LEU A 82 -2.76 3.54 -1.21
C LEU A 82 -1.37 3.19 -1.75
N SER A 83 -1.19 1.96 -2.21
CA SER A 83 0.06 1.53 -2.82
C SER A 83 0.44 2.40 -4.03
N LEU A 84 -0.50 2.63 -4.93
CA LEU A 84 -0.26 3.47 -6.11
C LEU A 84 0.18 4.88 -5.73
N ARG A 85 -0.54 5.50 -4.82
CA ARG A 85 -0.22 6.87 -4.38
C ARG A 85 1.14 6.95 -3.70
N ARG A 86 1.42 6.04 -2.79
CA ARG A 86 2.68 6.02 -2.04
C ARG A 86 3.88 5.76 -2.97
N GLN A 87 3.73 4.85 -3.93
CA GLN A 87 4.79 4.57 -4.90
C GLN A 87 4.99 5.72 -5.88
N ARG A 88 3.92 6.38 -6.31
CA ARG A 88 4.05 7.55 -7.16
C ARG A 88 4.80 8.68 -6.43
N GLU A 89 4.44 8.95 -5.19
CA GLU A 89 5.13 9.96 -4.37
C GLU A 89 6.60 9.60 -4.15
N LYS A 90 6.89 8.34 -3.87
CA LYS A 90 8.26 7.84 -3.67
C LYS A 90 9.10 8.03 -4.93
N SER A 91 8.56 7.77 -6.11
CA SER A 91 9.28 7.92 -7.37
C SER A 91 9.40 9.37 -7.85
N GLY A 92 8.64 10.29 -7.24
CA GLY A 92 8.55 11.68 -7.69
C GLY A 92 7.73 11.86 -8.96
N SER A 93 7.00 10.84 -9.41
CA SER A 93 6.16 10.93 -10.61
C SER A 93 4.90 11.75 -10.32
N THR A 94 4.51 12.55 -11.30
CA THR A 94 3.22 13.25 -11.27
C THR A 94 2.11 12.32 -11.76
N VAL A 95 0.86 12.68 -11.45
CA VAL A 95 -0.31 11.96 -11.98
C VAL A 95 -0.30 11.98 -13.51
N ARG A 96 0.07 13.09 -14.11
CA ARG A 96 0.16 13.25 -15.57
C ARG A 96 1.22 12.33 -16.18
N GLU A 97 2.38 12.22 -15.54
CA GLU A 97 3.44 11.31 -15.99
C GLU A 97 3.01 9.84 -15.91
N ALA A 98 2.36 9.46 -14.82
CA ALA A 98 1.82 8.11 -14.68
C ALA A 98 0.79 7.79 -15.76
N ALA A 99 -0.15 8.71 -16.00
CA ALA A 99 -1.15 8.56 -17.07
C ALA A 99 -0.51 8.44 -18.45
N HIS A 100 0.50 9.25 -18.73
CA HIS A 100 1.24 9.22 -20.00
C HIS A 100 1.92 7.86 -20.23
N ARG A 101 2.54 7.30 -19.19
CA ARG A 101 3.17 5.96 -19.26
C ARG A 101 2.16 4.85 -19.52
N LEU A 102 0.89 5.08 -19.17
CA LEU A 102 -0.21 4.16 -19.48
C LEU A 102 -0.80 4.38 -20.88
N GLY A 103 -0.25 5.33 -21.65
CA GLY A 103 -0.73 5.65 -23.00
C GLY A 103 -1.94 6.57 -23.02
N SER A 104 -2.19 7.32 -21.95
CA SER A 104 -3.32 8.25 -21.87
C SER A 104 -2.86 9.71 -21.92
N ASP A 105 -3.56 10.51 -22.71
CA ASP A 105 -3.34 11.96 -22.79
C ASP A 105 -3.99 12.71 -21.62
N SER A 106 -4.91 12.07 -20.91
CA SER A 106 -5.64 12.64 -19.79
C SER A 106 -5.31 11.89 -18.50
N PRO A 107 -5.10 12.61 -17.39
CA PRO A 107 -4.88 11.97 -16.09
C PRO A 107 -6.15 11.38 -15.45
N ASN A 108 -7.32 11.61 -16.04
CA ASN A 108 -8.62 11.32 -15.41
C ASN A 108 -8.80 9.82 -15.06
N ALA A 109 -8.50 8.93 -16.00
CA ALA A 109 -8.67 7.50 -15.77
C ALA A 109 -7.75 7.00 -14.64
N TYR A 110 -6.47 7.37 -14.68
CA TYR A 110 -5.52 7.02 -13.63
C TYR A 110 -5.94 7.59 -12.27
N THR A 111 -6.39 8.84 -12.24
CA THR A 111 -6.83 9.51 -11.01
C THR A 111 -7.94 8.73 -10.30
N GLN A 112 -8.87 8.12 -11.03
CA GLN A 112 -9.94 7.33 -10.42
C GLN A 112 -9.39 6.10 -9.69
N TYR A 113 -8.36 5.46 -10.23
CA TYR A 113 -7.69 4.34 -9.56
C TYR A 113 -6.97 4.79 -8.28
N GLU A 114 -6.21 5.86 -8.36
CA GLU A 114 -5.43 6.38 -7.22
C GLU A 114 -6.32 6.92 -6.09
N LYS A 115 -7.52 7.38 -6.42
CA LYS A 115 -8.49 7.85 -5.43
C LYS A 115 -9.32 6.74 -4.79
N GLY A 116 -9.08 5.49 -5.16
CA GLY A 116 -9.78 4.36 -4.57
C GLY A 116 -11.25 4.25 -5.00
N ARG A 117 -11.60 4.79 -6.16
CA ARG A 117 -12.99 4.82 -6.66
C ARG A 117 -13.31 3.66 -7.57
N ILE A 118 -12.31 3.06 -8.19
CA ILE A 118 -12.48 1.96 -9.14
C ILE A 118 -11.74 0.74 -8.61
N ARG A 119 -12.40 -0.41 -8.71
CA ARG A 119 -11.80 -1.69 -8.34
C ARG A 119 -10.65 -2.01 -9.31
N ILE A 120 -9.52 -2.44 -8.76
CA ILE A 120 -8.30 -2.74 -9.50
C ILE A 120 -8.11 -4.26 -9.51
N SER A 121 -8.01 -4.86 -10.71
CA SER A 121 -7.59 -6.26 -10.84
C SER A 121 -6.08 -6.38 -10.62
N LEU A 122 -5.60 -7.58 -10.33
CA LEU A 122 -4.15 -7.80 -10.16
C LEU A 122 -3.39 -7.47 -11.45
N GLU A 123 -3.95 -7.81 -12.60
CA GLU A 123 -3.36 -7.47 -13.89
C GLU A 123 -3.26 -5.96 -14.12
N GLN A 124 -4.31 -5.22 -13.79
CA GLN A 124 -4.28 -3.77 -13.86
C GLN A 124 -3.30 -3.16 -12.87
N TYR A 125 -3.25 -3.71 -11.65
CA TYR A 125 -2.32 -3.24 -10.64
C TYR A 125 -0.87 -3.37 -11.12
N GLU A 126 -0.52 -4.47 -11.76
CA GLU A 126 0.81 -4.67 -12.33
C GLU A 126 1.17 -3.54 -13.31
N LYS A 127 0.28 -3.23 -14.22
CA LYS A 127 0.47 -2.13 -15.18
C LYS A 127 0.56 -0.77 -14.50
N LEU A 128 -0.34 -0.51 -13.56
CA LEU A 128 -0.40 0.76 -12.84
C LEU A 128 0.85 0.99 -12.01
N ILE A 129 1.33 -0.02 -11.30
CA ILE A 129 2.51 0.13 -10.43
C ILE A 129 3.77 0.44 -11.26
N HIS A 130 3.94 -0.18 -12.43
CA HIS A 130 5.04 0.14 -13.33
C HIS A 130 4.96 1.56 -13.88
N ALA A 131 3.77 2.08 -14.07
CA ALA A 131 3.58 3.46 -14.52
C ALA A 131 3.93 4.49 -13.44
N VAL A 132 3.64 4.18 -12.17
CA VAL A 132 3.91 5.12 -11.06
C VAL A 132 5.33 5.01 -10.51
N ASN A 133 5.91 3.82 -10.55
CA ASN A 133 7.27 3.60 -10.08
C ASN A 133 7.92 2.42 -10.84
N PRO A 134 8.55 2.69 -11.99
CA PRO A 134 9.14 1.62 -12.82
C PRO A 134 10.22 0.79 -12.14
N LYS A 135 10.79 1.30 -11.05
CA LYS A 135 11.86 0.61 -10.30
C LYS A 135 11.33 -0.27 -9.18
N GLN A 136 10.03 -0.21 -8.87
CA GLN A 136 9.44 -0.95 -7.77
C GLN A 136 8.92 -2.30 -8.25
N THR A 137 9.24 -3.34 -7.49
CA THR A 137 8.66 -4.67 -7.67
C THR A 137 7.85 -5.01 -6.41
N PRO A 138 6.54 -4.74 -6.39
CA PRO A 138 5.72 -5.07 -5.25
C PRO A 138 5.54 -6.59 -5.15
N ILE A 139 5.47 -7.08 -3.91
CA ILE A 139 5.24 -8.49 -3.63
C ILE A 139 3.88 -8.64 -2.97
N LEU A 140 3.02 -9.40 -3.63
CA LEU A 140 1.69 -9.73 -3.16
C LEU A 140 1.58 -11.23 -2.94
N ARG A 141 0.80 -11.61 -1.93
CA ARG A 141 0.39 -13.00 -1.73
C ARG A 141 -1.06 -13.15 -2.10
N VAL A 142 -1.35 -14.22 -2.84
CA VAL A 142 -2.72 -14.63 -3.10
C VAL A 142 -3.04 -15.71 -2.07
N VAL A 143 -3.98 -15.40 -1.22
CA VAL A 143 -4.41 -16.30 -0.13
C VAL A 143 -5.84 -16.74 -0.31
#